data_4a314bf69a4a316fbe1223808076a587
#
_entry.id   4a314bf69a4a316fbe1223808076a587
#
_cell.length_a   1.000
_cell.length_b   1.000
_cell.length_c   1.000
_cell.angle_alpha   90.00
_cell.angle_beta   90.00
_cell.angle_gamma   90.00
#
_symmetry.space_group_name_H-M   'P 1'
#
loop_
_entity.id
_entity.type
_entity.pdbx_description
1 polymer ?
#
loop_
_entity_poly.entity_id
_entity_poly.type
_entity_poly.pdbx_seq_one_letter_code
_entity_poly.pdbx_strand_id
1 'polypeptide(L)'
;MNEKEMKGNFVKLLRSTSRLGVGAVIAELERYGFFEAPASHNAHNAISGGLVAHSLNVYRVAKEISMAMRNINPDLEVSDDSLIIAALLHDVCKAPRYQGSQCEGGVYQKSYSHLPVGHGEKSVIMLPGQPISNPI
;
A
#
# COMPACT_ATOMS: atom_id res chain seq x y z
N MET A 1 17.07 -4.86 -0.40
CA MET A 1 16.58 -3.63 0.23
C MET A 1 16.03 -3.97 1.60
N ASN A 2 16.45 -3.29 2.65
CA ASN A 2 15.98 -3.55 4.02
C ASN A 2 14.66 -2.81 4.30
N GLU A 3 14.03 -3.11 5.45
CA GLU A 3 12.74 -2.52 5.81
C GLU A 3 12.78 -0.99 5.87
N LYS A 4 13.87 -0.43 6.41
CA LYS A 4 14.04 1.02 6.52
C LYS A 4 14.11 1.69 5.15
N GLU A 5 14.82 1.09 4.22
CA GLU A 5 14.93 1.59 2.84
C GLU A 5 13.58 1.49 2.11
N MET A 6 12.87 0.38 2.30
CA MET A 6 11.55 0.20 1.70
C MET A 6 10.55 1.22 2.22
N LYS A 7 10.52 1.45 3.53
CA LYS A 7 9.69 2.50 4.13
C LYS A 7 10.06 3.87 3.58
N GLY A 8 11.34 4.19 3.51
CA GLY A 8 11.83 5.45 2.96
C GLY A 8 11.39 5.67 1.52
N ASN A 9 11.52 4.66 0.67
CA ASN A 9 11.09 4.72 -0.72
C ASN A 9 9.57 4.89 -0.85
N PHE A 10 8.81 4.16 -0.05
CA PHE A 10 7.35 4.26 -0.03
C PHE A 10 6.89 5.67 0.35
N VAL A 11 7.42 6.20 1.43
CA VAL A 11 7.08 7.55 1.91
C VAL A 11 7.49 8.61 0.88
N LYS A 12 8.67 8.47 0.29
CA LYS A 12 9.16 9.39 -0.74
C LYS A 12 8.24 9.41 -1.96
N LEU A 13 7.78 8.25 -2.40
CA LEU A 13 6.82 8.16 -3.52
C LEU A 13 5.50 8.86 -3.18
N LEU A 14 4.93 8.59 -2.01
CA LEU A 14 3.68 9.26 -1.58
C LEU A 14 3.86 10.78 -1.53
N ARG A 15 4.97 11.24 -0.97
CA ARG A 15 5.23 12.68 -0.88
C ARG A 15 5.53 13.33 -2.22
N SER A 16 5.92 12.56 -3.22
CA SER A 16 6.14 13.07 -4.58
C SER A 16 4.84 13.41 -5.30
N THR A 17 3.71 12.90 -4.83
CA THR A 17 2.40 13.23 -5.41
C THR A 17 1.98 14.64 -4.99
N SER A 18 1.19 15.29 -5.84
CA SER A 18 0.65 16.63 -5.54
C SER A 18 -0.62 16.58 -4.69
N ARG A 19 -0.89 15.44 -4.04
CA ARG A 19 -2.16 15.22 -3.34
C ARG A 19 -2.13 15.79 -1.94
N LEU A 20 -3.23 16.44 -1.55
CA LEU A 20 -3.41 16.92 -0.20
C LEU A 20 -3.65 15.74 0.74
N GLY A 21 -3.25 15.89 2.00
CA GLY A 21 -3.50 14.89 3.03
C GLY A 21 -2.52 13.74 3.08
N VAL A 22 -1.47 13.73 2.26
CA VAL A 22 -0.47 12.65 2.25
C VAL A 22 0.18 12.47 3.62
N GLY A 23 0.53 13.56 4.30
CA GLY A 23 1.10 13.49 5.65
C GLY A 23 0.19 12.80 6.65
N ALA A 24 -1.11 13.10 6.60
CA ALA A 24 -2.11 12.46 7.45
C ALA A 24 -2.25 10.97 7.13
N VAL A 25 -2.21 10.60 5.85
CA VAL A 25 -2.25 9.19 5.43
C VAL A 25 -1.02 8.44 5.96
N ILE A 26 0.17 9.01 5.84
CA ILE A 26 1.39 8.38 6.36
C ILE A 26 1.27 8.15 7.88
N ALA A 27 0.75 9.11 8.62
CA ALA A 27 0.52 8.96 10.07
C ALA A 27 -0.46 7.81 10.37
N GLU A 28 -1.53 7.68 9.59
CA GLU A 28 -2.48 6.56 9.73
C GLU A 28 -1.83 5.21 9.39
N LEU A 29 -1.01 5.16 8.36
CA LEU A 29 -0.28 3.94 8.02
C LEU A 29 0.63 3.50 9.15
N GLU A 30 1.32 4.43 9.80
CA GLU A 30 2.14 4.13 10.98
C GLU A 30 1.29 3.64 12.14
N ARG A 31 0.15 4.28 12.39
CA ARG A 31 -0.78 3.89 13.44
C ARG A 31 -1.31 2.47 13.27
N TYR A 32 -1.58 2.05 12.03
CA TYR A 32 -2.05 0.70 11.73
C TYR A 32 -0.94 -0.34 11.62
N GLY A 33 0.32 0.05 11.77
CA GLY A 33 1.43 -0.89 11.67
C GLY A 33 1.72 -1.35 10.24
N PHE A 34 1.37 -0.54 9.25
CA PHE A 34 1.50 -0.89 7.83
C PHE A 34 2.92 -1.26 7.44
N PHE A 35 3.91 -0.52 7.95
CA PHE A 35 5.31 -0.69 7.53
C PHE A 35 5.97 -1.95 8.08
N GLU A 36 5.40 -2.52 9.11
CA GLU A 36 5.88 -3.77 9.72
C GLU A 36 5.05 -4.99 9.30
N ALA A 37 3.87 -4.76 8.74
CA ALA A 37 2.92 -5.82 8.42
C ALA A 37 3.43 -6.73 7.28
N PRO A 38 3.11 -8.04 7.33
CA PRO A 38 3.30 -8.92 6.20
C PRO A 38 2.21 -8.71 5.14
N ALA A 39 2.50 -9.11 3.90
CA ALA A 39 1.51 -9.03 2.82
C ALA A 39 0.47 -10.14 2.91
N SER A 40 0.84 -11.28 3.47
CA SER A 40 -0.04 -12.44 3.61
C SER A 40 0.34 -13.26 4.83
N HIS A 41 -0.51 -14.23 5.17
CA HIS A 41 -0.31 -15.09 6.32
C HIS A 41 0.74 -16.19 6.06
N ASN A 42 0.70 -16.83 4.91
CA ASN A 42 1.50 -18.03 4.62
C ASN A 42 1.97 -18.10 3.17
N ALA A 43 1.91 -17.00 2.44
CA ALA A 43 2.32 -16.95 1.06
C ALA A 43 3.51 -16.02 0.89
N HIS A 44 3.79 -15.60 -0.34
CA HIS A 44 4.85 -14.66 -0.65
C HIS A 44 4.74 -13.37 0.19
N ASN A 45 5.85 -12.90 0.70
CA ASN A 45 5.93 -11.71 1.58
C ASN A 45 5.23 -11.87 2.94
N ALA A 46 5.12 -13.09 3.46
CA ALA A 46 4.56 -13.38 4.79
C ALA A 46 5.54 -13.10 5.93
N ILE A 47 6.35 -12.05 5.81
CA ILE A 47 7.36 -11.62 6.78
C ILE A 47 7.18 -10.15 7.11
N SER A 48 7.85 -9.68 8.17
CA SER A 48 7.83 -8.27 8.53
C SER A 48 8.30 -7.40 7.36
N GLY A 49 7.56 -6.32 7.07
CA GLY A 49 7.84 -5.45 5.94
C GLY A 49 7.33 -5.99 4.59
N GLY A 50 6.74 -7.17 4.57
CA GLY A 50 6.25 -7.79 3.33
C GLY A 50 5.16 -7.00 2.64
N LEU A 51 4.30 -6.33 3.40
CA LEU A 51 3.21 -5.50 2.83
C LEU A 51 3.77 -4.30 2.07
N VAL A 52 4.74 -3.61 2.63
CA VAL A 52 5.43 -2.50 1.94
C VAL A 52 6.13 -3.00 0.67
N ALA A 53 6.87 -4.09 0.78
CA ALA A 53 7.56 -4.70 -0.36
C ALA A 53 6.58 -5.05 -1.49
N HIS A 54 5.46 -5.65 -1.13
CA HIS A 54 4.40 -5.98 -2.09
C HIS A 54 3.85 -4.73 -2.78
N SER A 55 3.52 -3.69 -2.00
CA SER A 55 2.96 -2.45 -2.54
C SER A 55 3.93 -1.74 -3.48
N LEU A 56 5.21 -1.68 -3.13
CA LEU A 56 6.24 -1.13 -4.01
C LEU A 56 6.37 -1.93 -5.30
N ASN A 57 6.27 -3.25 -5.21
CA ASN A 57 6.35 -4.13 -6.37
C ASN A 57 5.15 -3.93 -7.30
N VAL A 58 3.94 -3.81 -6.73
CA VAL A 58 2.72 -3.52 -7.49
C VAL A 58 2.86 -2.19 -8.24
N TYR A 59 3.39 -1.16 -7.58
CA TYR A 59 3.64 0.12 -8.26
C TYR A 59 4.60 -0.04 -9.43
N ARG A 60 5.72 -0.73 -9.23
CA ARG A 60 6.70 -0.93 -10.28
C ARG A 60 6.10 -1.64 -11.50
N VAL A 61 5.35 -2.71 -11.27
CA VAL A 61 4.68 -3.45 -12.35
C VAL A 61 3.62 -2.58 -13.04
N ALA A 62 2.82 -1.86 -12.27
CA ALA A 62 1.79 -0.97 -12.82
C ALA A 62 2.40 0.13 -13.70
N LYS A 63 3.54 0.67 -13.29
CA LYS A 63 4.26 1.66 -14.08
C LYS A 63 4.74 1.11 -15.42
N GLU A 64 5.33 -0.07 -15.41
CA GLU A 64 5.79 -0.74 -16.64
C GLU A 64 4.62 -1.05 -17.59
N ILE A 65 3.52 -1.56 -17.06
CA ILE A 65 2.31 -1.84 -17.84
C ILE A 65 1.74 -0.53 -18.44
N SER A 66 1.68 0.52 -17.65
CA SER A 66 1.20 1.83 -18.11
C SER A 66 2.04 2.38 -19.25
N MET A 67 3.36 2.25 -19.17
CA MET A 67 4.26 2.67 -20.25
C MET A 67 4.02 1.85 -21.53
N ALA A 68 3.87 0.54 -21.41
CA ALA A 68 3.58 -0.33 -22.55
C ALA A 68 2.23 0.01 -23.19
N MET A 69 1.22 0.27 -22.39
CA MET A 69 -0.11 0.65 -22.88
C MET A 69 -0.09 2.00 -23.61
N ARG A 70 0.67 2.97 -23.14
CA ARG A 70 0.84 4.27 -23.82
C ARG A 70 1.54 4.13 -25.16
N ASN A 71 2.45 3.18 -25.31
CA ASN A 71 3.10 2.92 -26.59
C ASN A 71 2.10 2.40 -27.63
N ILE A 72 1.07 1.66 -27.19
CA ILE A 72 0.02 1.16 -28.06
C ILE A 72 -1.05 2.23 -28.31
N ASN A 73 -1.41 2.98 -27.27
CA ASN A 73 -2.43 4.02 -27.32
C ASN A 73 -1.88 5.32 -26.68
N PRO A 74 -1.28 6.22 -27.48
CA PRO A 74 -0.72 7.47 -26.95
C PRO A 74 -1.73 8.41 -26.29
N ASP A 75 -3.03 8.22 -26.53
CA ASP A 75 -4.07 9.04 -25.93
C ASP A 75 -4.46 8.57 -24.52
N LEU A 76 -3.86 7.47 -24.05
CA LEU A 76 -4.14 6.97 -22.71
C LEU A 76 -3.62 7.96 -21.67
N GLU A 77 -4.53 8.47 -20.84
CA GLU A 77 -4.22 9.41 -19.77
C GLU A 77 -4.31 8.72 -18.41
N VAL A 78 -3.17 8.31 -17.89
CA VAL A 78 -3.04 7.82 -16.52
C VAL A 78 -1.91 8.58 -15.85
N SER A 79 -2.21 9.36 -14.83
CA SER A 79 -1.19 10.14 -14.14
C SER A 79 -0.32 9.23 -13.27
N ASP A 80 0.95 9.60 -13.14
CA ASP A 80 1.87 8.89 -12.25
C ASP A 80 1.41 9.01 -10.78
N ASP A 81 0.88 10.16 -10.38
CA ASP A 81 0.30 10.35 -9.06
C ASP A 81 -0.82 9.35 -8.76
N SER A 82 -1.72 9.12 -9.70
CA SER A 82 -2.80 8.14 -9.55
C SER A 82 -2.26 6.71 -9.44
N LEU A 83 -1.24 6.38 -10.23
CA LEU A 83 -0.60 5.07 -10.13
C LEU A 83 0.04 4.87 -8.75
N ILE A 84 0.75 5.86 -8.25
CA ILE A 84 1.38 5.81 -6.94
C ILE A 84 0.32 5.59 -5.86
N ILE A 85 -0.71 6.41 -5.81
CA ILE A 85 -1.77 6.34 -4.81
C ILE A 85 -2.47 4.98 -4.86
N ALA A 86 -2.90 4.57 -6.04
CA ALA A 86 -3.63 3.31 -6.19
C ALA A 86 -2.77 2.11 -5.82
N ALA A 87 -1.54 2.04 -6.33
CA ALA A 87 -0.67 0.89 -6.09
C ALA A 87 -0.21 0.81 -4.63
N LEU A 88 0.21 1.92 -4.05
CA LEU A 88 0.76 1.91 -2.69
C LEU A 88 -0.30 1.71 -1.62
N LEU A 89 -1.54 2.11 -1.85
CA LEU A 89 -2.59 2.08 -0.83
C LEU A 89 -3.64 0.97 -1.04
N HIS A 90 -3.53 0.17 -2.11
CA HIS A 90 -4.58 -0.79 -2.45
C HIS A 90 -4.82 -1.87 -1.38
N ASP A 91 -3.80 -2.23 -0.63
CA ASP A 91 -3.85 -3.31 0.37
C ASP A 91 -3.69 -2.82 1.80
N VAL A 92 -3.90 -1.53 2.04
CA VAL A 92 -3.71 -0.93 3.37
C VAL A 92 -4.56 -1.62 4.44
N CYS A 93 -5.70 -2.18 4.08
CA CYS A 93 -6.60 -2.89 4.97
C CYS A 93 -6.00 -4.17 5.57
N LYS A 94 -4.91 -4.67 5.00
CA LYS A 94 -4.23 -5.85 5.55
C LYS A 94 -3.44 -5.55 6.82
N ALA A 95 -3.04 -4.30 7.04
CA ALA A 95 -2.21 -3.94 8.18
C ALA A 95 -2.84 -4.28 9.53
N PRO A 96 -4.10 -3.91 9.84
CA PRO A 96 -4.71 -4.24 11.12
C PRO A 96 -4.89 -5.73 11.36
N ARG A 97 -4.93 -6.55 10.29
CA ARG A 97 -5.08 -8.01 10.41
C ARG A 97 -3.91 -8.65 11.15
N TYR A 98 -2.74 -8.02 11.09
CA TYR A 98 -1.51 -8.53 11.67
C TYR A 98 -1.02 -7.69 12.84
N GLN A 99 -1.72 -6.61 13.16
CA GLN A 99 -1.35 -5.71 14.26
C GLN A 99 -1.51 -6.44 15.59
N GLY A 100 -0.47 -6.44 16.40
CA GLY A 100 -0.45 -7.16 17.66
C GLY A 100 -0.13 -8.64 17.54
N SER A 101 0.02 -9.18 16.34
CA SER A 101 0.38 -10.58 16.10
C SER A 101 1.83 -10.82 16.43
N GLN A 102 2.13 -12.02 16.96
CA GLN A 102 3.51 -12.41 17.24
C GLN A 102 4.17 -12.91 15.97
N CYS A 103 5.44 -12.56 15.83
CA CYS A 103 6.27 -13.04 14.73
C CYS A 103 7.08 -14.24 15.23
N GLU A 104 6.72 -15.43 14.77
CA GLU A 104 7.48 -16.66 15.05
C GLU A 104 8.27 -17.03 13.80
N GLY A 105 9.59 -17.14 13.94
CA GLY A 105 10.47 -17.49 12.82
C GLY A 105 10.39 -16.53 11.65
N GLY A 106 10.03 -15.26 11.90
CA GLY A 106 9.85 -14.25 10.85
C GLY A 106 8.50 -14.27 10.15
N VAL A 107 7.58 -15.11 10.58
CA VAL A 107 6.24 -15.25 9.98
C VAL A 107 5.17 -14.80 10.97
N TYR A 108 4.31 -13.91 10.53
CA TYR A 108 3.22 -13.39 11.36
C TYR A 108 2.02 -14.33 11.37
N GLN A 109 1.36 -14.40 12.53
CA GLN A 109 0.07 -15.07 12.68
C GLN A 109 -1.04 -14.12 12.23
N LYS A 110 -2.02 -14.66 11.49
CA LYS A 110 -3.15 -13.90 11.01
C LYS A 110 -4.11 -13.58 12.16
N SER A 111 -4.42 -12.30 12.37
CA SER A 111 -5.51 -11.89 13.25
C SER A 111 -6.79 -11.68 12.45
N TYR A 112 -7.93 -11.87 13.09
CA TYR A 112 -9.22 -11.70 12.43
C TYR A 112 -9.61 -10.23 12.31
N SER A 113 -10.11 -9.88 11.14
CA SER A 113 -10.78 -8.61 10.93
C SER A 113 -12.27 -8.79 11.20
N HIS A 114 -12.84 -7.88 11.97
CA HIS A 114 -14.28 -7.93 12.31
C HIS A 114 -15.18 -7.35 11.22
N LEU A 115 -14.62 -6.74 10.19
CA LEU A 115 -15.40 -6.15 9.12
C LEU A 115 -15.48 -7.10 7.91
N PRO A 116 -16.68 -7.60 7.57
CA PRO A 116 -16.86 -8.53 6.45
C PRO A 116 -16.94 -7.78 5.12
N VAL A 117 -15.94 -6.97 4.82
CA VAL A 117 -15.87 -6.18 3.59
C VAL A 117 -14.63 -6.56 2.79
N GLY A 118 -14.66 -6.34 1.49
CA GLY A 118 -13.55 -6.60 0.61
C GLY A 118 -12.36 -5.68 0.87
N HIS A 119 -11.21 -6.01 0.30
CA HIS A 119 -9.96 -5.27 0.53
C HIS A 119 -10.06 -3.82 0.08
N GLY A 120 -10.63 -3.56 -1.10
CA GLY A 120 -10.74 -2.21 -1.63
C GLY A 120 -11.61 -1.32 -0.76
N GLU A 121 -12.81 -1.78 -0.43
CA GLU A 121 -13.77 -1.07 0.39
C GLU A 121 -13.23 -0.81 1.78
N LYS A 122 -12.58 -1.81 2.38
CA LYS A 122 -11.98 -1.68 3.71
C LYS A 122 -10.85 -0.67 3.72
N SER A 123 -10.02 -0.63 2.69
CA SER A 123 -8.95 0.35 2.59
C SER A 123 -9.52 1.78 2.52
N VAL A 124 -10.61 1.98 1.79
CA VAL A 124 -11.30 3.27 1.74
C VAL A 124 -11.88 3.65 3.11
N ILE A 125 -12.48 2.70 3.82
CA ILE A 125 -13.03 2.92 5.16
C ILE A 125 -11.94 3.29 6.16
N MET A 126 -10.78 2.64 6.09
CA MET A 126 -9.65 2.89 7.00
C MET A 126 -9.03 4.28 6.84
N LEU A 127 -9.21 4.90 5.67
CA LEU A 127 -8.68 6.23 5.38
C LEU A 127 -9.78 7.28 5.20
N PRO A 128 -10.89 7.24 5.99
CA PRO A 128 -11.99 8.17 5.80
C PRO A 128 -11.59 9.60 6.16
N GLY A 129 -12.11 10.56 5.41
CA GLY A 129 -11.87 11.96 5.65
C GLY A 129 -10.48 12.44 5.25
N GLN A 130 -9.69 11.61 4.57
CA GLN A 130 -8.38 11.98 4.08
C GLN A 130 -8.50 12.51 2.64
N PRO A 131 -8.31 13.81 2.42
CA PRO A 131 -8.51 14.39 1.09
C PRO A 131 -7.27 14.19 0.21
N ILE A 132 -6.85 12.94 0.02
CA ILE A 132 -5.73 12.64 -0.88
C ILE A 132 -6.16 12.56 -2.32
N SER A 133 -7.43 12.57 -2.57
CA SER A 133 -7.93 12.28 -3.89
C SER A 133 -8.41 13.48 -4.62
N ASN A 134 -7.88 13.71 -5.78
CA ASN A 134 -8.77 13.88 -6.92
C ASN A 134 -9.20 12.48 -7.36
N PRO A 135 -10.35 12.33 -7.98
CA PRO A 135 -10.74 11.03 -8.52
C PRO A 135 -9.67 10.48 -9.46
N ILE A 136 -9.38 9.22 -9.31
CA ILE A 136 -8.48 8.51 -10.20
C ILE A 136 -9.13 8.34 -11.55
#